data_8b8b8815ed1292771c05bcfb1c64b00f
#
_entry.id   8b8b8815ed1292771c05bcfb1c64b00f
#
_cell.length_a   1.000
_cell.length_b   1.000
_cell.length_c   1.000
_cell.angle_alpha   90.00
_cell.angle_beta   90.00
_cell.angle_gamma   90.00
#
_symmetry.space_group_name_H-M   'P 1'
#
loop_
_entity.id
_entity.type
_entity.pdbx_description
1 polymer ?
#
loop_
_entity_poly.entity_id
_entity_poly.type
_entity_poly.pdbx_seq_one_letter_code
_entity_poly.pdbx_strand_id
1 'polypeptide(L)'
;MITLHYLNNSRSQRILWLLEELGLEYRVQHHERDKETQLAPESLKKVHPLGKAPAITDGDLTLAESGAIVDYLAQTYGREALLPAADSPAWWDYVYWLHYAEGSLMPPLLMRYVFDRVKAAPVPFFVRPLVNRIVAEVDKAFLRQQIKSHLDFVEDHLSCHDWLVDGRFGAADIQLSFPLEAALSRTGMGGQYPRIRDYVAQLQARPAYLRALKAGGPYAYGPAVTPP
;
A
#
# COMPACT_ATOMS: atom_id res chain seq x y z
N MET A 1 22.98 -7.86 5.45
CA MET A 1 21.69 -8.60 5.32
C MET A 1 20.58 -7.72 5.88
N ILE A 2 19.58 -7.44 5.06
CA ILE A 2 18.47 -6.55 5.41
C ILE A 2 17.48 -7.27 6.33
N THR A 3 17.01 -6.61 7.40
CA THR A 3 15.90 -7.11 8.22
C THR A 3 14.67 -6.25 7.96
N LEU A 4 13.59 -6.87 7.50
CA LEU A 4 12.27 -6.22 7.37
C LEU A 4 11.44 -6.47 8.64
N HIS A 5 11.09 -5.40 9.33
CA HIS A 5 10.11 -5.42 10.42
C HIS A 5 8.69 -5.40 9.84
N TYR A 6 8.09 -6.56 9.78
CA TYR A 6 6.84 -6.81 9.06
C TYR A 6 5.64 -6.83 10.01
N LEU A 7 4.61 -6.10 9.65
CA LEU A 7 3.30 -6.15 10.30
C LEU A 7 2.27 -6.61 9.25
N ASN A 8 1.49 -7.62 9.58
CA ASN A 8 0.49 -8.17 8.64
C ASN A 8 -0.57 -7.13 8.23
N ASN A 9 -1.15 -7.30 7.04
CA ASN A 9 -2.16 -6.40 6.46
C ASN A 9 -1.74 -4.92 6.50
N SER A 10 -0.50 -4.66 6.15
CA SER A 10 0.08 -3.33 6.16
C SER A 10 0.95 -3.09 4.90
N ARG A 11 1.47 -1.89 4.82
CA ARG A 11 2.44 -1.48 3.78
C ARG A 11 3.73 -2.29 3.76
N SER A 12 3.95 -3.16 4.79
CA SER A 12 5.10 -4.06 4.83
C SER A 12 5.12 -5.04 3.66
N GLN A 13 3.94 -5.42 3.13
CA GLN A 13 3.84 -6.37 2.02
C GLN A 13 4.57 -5.86 0.77
N ARG A 14 4.42 -4.59 0.39
CA ARG A 14 5.12 -4.06 -0.79
C ARG A 14 6.64 -3.95 -0.61
N ILE A 15 7.12 -3.78 0.63
CA ILE A 15 8.57 -3.81 0.91
C ILE A 15 9.10 -5.23 0.79
N LEU A 16 8.39 -6.21 1.33
CA LEU A 16 8.74 -7.61 1.15
C LEU A 16 8.77 -8.01 -0.33
N TRP A 17 7.77 -7.55 -1.10
CA TRP A 17 7.74 -7.73 -2.53
C TRP A 17 8.93 -7.07 -3.24
N LEU A 18 9.30 -5.84 -2.88
CA LEU A 18 10.46 -5.15 -3.44
C LEU A 18 11.76 -5.92 -3.17
N LEU A 19 11.96 -6.45 -1.97
CA LEU A 19 13.12 -7.29 -1.65
C LEU A 19 13.19 -8.54 -2.52
N GLU A 20 12.04 -9.16 -2.81
CA GLU A 20 11.92 -10.31 -3.73
C GLU A 20 12.15 -9.94 -5.19
N GLU A 21 11.71 -8.75 -5.65
CA GLU A 21 12.01 -8.26 -7.02
C GLU A 21 13.49 -8.00 -7.21
N LEU A 22 14.17 -7.51 -6.19
CA LEU A 22 15.60 -7.24 -6.19
C LEU A 22 16.46 -8.51 -5.99
N GLY A 23 15.86 -9.64 -5.63
CA GLY A 23 16.57 -10.88 -5.34
C GLY A 23 17.54 -10.78 -4.18
N LEU A 24 17.25 -9.91 -3.20
CA LEU A 24 18.13 -9.67 -2.06
C LEU A 24 17.98 -10.74 -0.98
N GLU A 25 19.05 -11.01 -0.26
CA GLU A 25 18.98 -11.78 0.99
C GLU A 25 18.41 -10.90 2.10
N TYR A 26 17.35 -11.35 2.74
CA TYR A 26 16.68 -10.63 3.80
C TYR A 26 16.19 -11.56 4.91
N ARG A 27 15.88 -10.96 6.06
CA ARG A 27 15.19 -11.59 7.19
C ARG A 27 13.86 -10.87 7.42
N VAL A 28 12.78 -11.63 7.63
CA VAL A 28 11.50 -11.06 8.08
C VAL A 28 11.38 -11.23 9.59
N GLN A 29 11.22 -10.11 10.28
CA GLN A 29 10.83 -10.09 11.68
C GLN A 29 9.35 -9.73 11.78
N HIS A 30 8.52 -10.73 12.03
CA HIS A 30 7.09 -10.54 12.19
C HIS A 30 6.77 -9.86 13.51
N HIS A 31 5.86 -8.87 13.42
CA HIS A 31 5.23 -8.21 14.55
C HIS A 31 3.73 -8.45 14.47
N GLU A 32 3.13 -8.91 15.56
CA GLU A 32 1.70 -9.15 15.62
C GLU A 32 0.98 -7.93 16.17
N ARG A 33 -0.18 -7.60 15.57
CA ARG A 33 -1.05 -6.56 16.11
C ARG A 33 -1.59 -6.96 17.47
N ASP A 34 -1.75 -5.98 18.34
CA ASP A 34 -2.52 -6.18 19.57
C ASP A 34 -3.93 -6.69 19.22
N LYS A 35 -4.35 -7.76 19.88
CA LYS A 35 -5.59 -8.48 19.52
C LYS A 35 -6.86 -7.66 19.82
N GLU A 36 -6.82 -6.77 20.83
CA GLU A 36 -7.95 -5.96 21.25
C GLU A 36 -8.01 -4.65 20.47
N THR A 37 -6.90 -3.92 20.47
CA THR A 37 -6.84 -2.57 19.88
C THR A 37 -6.56 -2.57 18.38
N GLN A 38 -6.01 -3.68 17.84
CA GLN A 38 -5.51 -3.80 16.47
C GLN A 38 -4.37 -2.81 16.14
N LEU A 39 -3.77 -2.21 17.15
CA LEU A 39 -2.62 -1.31 16.99
C LEU A 39 -1.33 -2.10 16.82
N ALA A 40 -0.30 -1.42 16.35
CA ALA A 40 1.05 -1.96 16.27
C ALA A 40 1.61 -2.22 17.69
N PRO A 41 2.35 -3.33 17.88
CA PRO A 41 2.85 -3.70 19.20
C PRO A 41 4.02 -2.81 19.65
N GLU A 42 4.25 -2.77 20.96
CA GLU A 42 5.37 -2.03 21.57
C GLU A 42 6.75 -2.48 21.06
N SER A 43 6.89 -3.72 20.57
CA SER A 43 8.15 -4.19 19.97
C SER A 43 8.60 -3.36 18.79
N LEU A 44 7.68 -2.76 18.03
CA LEU A 44 8.02 -1.85 16.93
C LEU A 44 8.59 -0.51 17.41
N LYS A 45 8.25 -0.05 18.61
CA LYS A 45 8.84 1.17 19.19
C LYS A 45 10.32 1.01 19.54
N LYS A 46 10.78 -0.23 19.76
CA LYS A 46 12.20 -0.53 19.95
C LYS A 46 12.99 -0.43 18.64
N VAL A 47 12.32 -0.53 17.49
CA VAL A 47 12.92 -0.40 16.16
C VAL A 47 12.93 1.06 15.72
N HIS A 48 11.78 1.74 15.83
CA HIS A 48 11.63 3.14 15.45
C HIS A 48 10.65 3.82 16.42
N PRO A 49 10.92 5.06 16.90
CA PRO A 49 10.14 5.73 17.94
C PRO A 49 8.64 5.82 17.69
N LEU A 50 8.21 5.94 16.43
CA LEU A 50 6.79 5.98 16.06
C LEU A 50 6.10 4.62 16.17
N GLY A 51 6.82 3.50 16.30
CA GLY A 51 6.25 2.16 16.39
C GLY A 51 5.38 1.79 15.20
N LYS A 52 5.75 2.23 13.98
CA LYS A 52 5.02 1.96 12.75
C LYS A 52 5.77 0.95 11.87
N ALA A 53 5.03 0.26 11.03
CA ALA A 53 5.55 -0.65 10.01
C ALA A 53 5.09 -0.20 8.62
N PRO A 54 5.92 -0.44 7.57
CA PRO A 54 7.22 -1.12 7.59
C PRO A 54 8.34 -0.29 8.21
N ALA A 55 9.34 -0.98 8.74
CA ALA A 55 10.66 -0.46 8.97
C ALA A 55 11.69 -1.49 8.49
N ILE A 56 12.86 -1.06 8.08
CA ILE A 56 14.00 -1.93 7.75
C ILE A 56 15.19 -1.57 8.59
N THR A 57 16.06 -2.56 8.82
CA THR A 57 17.44 -2.34 9.27
C THR A 57 18.39 -2.91 8.23
N ASP A 58 19.39 -2.11 7.82
CA ASP A 58 20.41 -2.49 6.84
C ASP A 58 21.77 -2.00 7.33
N GLY A 59 22.56 -2.92 7.89
CA GLY A 59 23.74 -2.55 8.68
C GLY A 59 23.36 -1.65 9.87
N ASP A 60 23.93 -0.48 9.93
CA ASP A 60 23.68 0.53 10.98
C ASP A 60 22.48 1.44 10.65
N LEU A 61 21.93 1.35 9.42
CA LEU A 61 20.78 2.15 9.01
C LEU A 61 19.48 1.52 9.53
N THR A 62 18.66 2.30 10.23
CA THR A 62 17.26 1.98 10.47
C THR A 62 16.38 3.00 9.75
N LEU A 63 15.52 2.53 8.86
CA LEU A 63 14.67 3.38 8.04
C LEU A 63 13.21 2.97 8.20
N ALA A 64 12.35 3.95 8.44
CA ALA A 64 10.89 3.83 8.42
C ALA A 64 10.33 4.67 7.26
N GLU A 65 9.01 4.69 7.11
CA GLU A 65 8.27 5.25 5.97
C GLU A 65 8.45 4.43 4.69
N SER A 66 7.36 3.84 4.22
CA SER A 66 7.41 2.92 3.08
C SER A 66 7.90 3.58 1.78
N GLY A 67 7.59 4.86 1.55
CA GLY A 67 8.11 5.60 0.40
C GLY A 67 9.63 5.78 0.47
N ALA A 68 10.15 6.15 1.65
CA ALA A 68 11.60 6.27 1.86
C ALA A 68 12.31 4.92 1.74
N ILE A 69 11.69 3.85 2.23
CA ILE A 69 12.25 2.49 2.11
C ILE A 69 12.27 2.04 0.64
N VAL A 70 11.19 2.27 -0.12
CA VAL A 70 11.12 1.95 -1.55
C VAL A 70 12.20 2.70 -2.31
N ASP A 71 12.32 4.00 -2.08
CA ASP A 71 13.33 4.84 -2.73
C ASP A 71 14.75 4.39 -2.37
N TYR A 72 15.04 4.17 -1.09
CA TYR A 72 16.33 3.68 -0.62
C TYR A 72 16.74 2.36 -1.28
N LEU A 73 15.85 1.37 -1.23
CA LEU A 73 16.14 0.04 -1.79
C LEU A 73 16.32 0.10 -3.31
N ALA A 74 15.46 0.86 -4.01
CA ALA A 74 15.58 1.02 -5.45
C ALA A 74 16.86 1.74 -5.85
N GLN A 75 17.25 2.82 -5.14
CA GLN A 75 18.48 3.55 -5.44
C GLN A 75 19.75 2.76 -5.11
N THR A 76 19.74 1.99 -4.03
CA THR A 76 20.92 1.29 -3.54
C THR A 76 21.13 -0.04 -4.27
N TYR A 77 20.07 -0.76 -4.56
CA TYR A 77 20.16 -2.14 -5.03
C TYR A 77 19.51 -2.41 -6.39
N GLY A 78 18.68 -1.49 -6.91
CA GLY A 78 17.90 -1.72 -8.11
C GLY A 78 17.83 -0.56 -9.09
N ARG A 79 18.79 0.36 -9.06
CA ARG A 79 18.73 1.64 -9.77
C ARG A 79 18.36 1.50 -11.26
N GLU A 80 19.08 0.66 -11.99
CA GLU A 80 18.85 0.47 -13.43
C GLU A 80 17.56 -0.28 -13.75
N ALA A 81 17.15 -1.18 -12.85
CA ALA A 81 15.98 -2.03 -13.07
C ALA A 81 14.66 -1.33 -12.70
N LEU A 82 14.65 -0.48 -11.64
CA LEU A 82 13.43 0.03 -11.03
C LEU A 82 13.26 1.55 -11.10
N LEU A 83 14.30 2.30 -11.45
CA LEU A 83 14.25 3.76 -11.50
C LEU A 83 14.51 4.28 -12.92
N PRO A 84 13.87 5.38 -13.32
CA PRO A 84 14.27 6.10 -14.52
C PRO A 84 15.65 6.75 -14.33
N ALA A 85 16.26 7.19 -15.43
CA ALA A 85 17.50 7.96 -15.35
C ALA A 85 17.29 9.27 -14.58
N ALA A 86 18.22 9.59 -13.67
CA ALA A 86 18.07 10.72 -12.74
C ALA A 86 17.98 12.09 -13.44
N ASP A 87 18.52 12.20 -14.65
CA ASP A 87 18.52 13.40 -15.48
C ASP A 87 17.39 13.42 -16.53
N SER A 88 16.52 12.39 -16.52
CA SER A 88 15.39 12.31 -17.45
C SER A 88 14.14 13.02 -16.92
N PRO A 89 13.22 13.47 -17.77
CA PRO A 89 11.89 13.95 -17.36
C PRO A 89 11.12 12.90 -16.55
N ALA A 90 11.25 11.61 -16.87
CA ALA A 90 10.60 10.50 -16.18
C ALA A 90 11.00 10.38 -14.70
N TRP A 91 12.13 10.97 -14.29
CA TRP A 91 12.51 11.05 -12.88
C TRP A 91 11.47 11.81 -12.04
N TRP A 92 10.95 12.90 -12.58
CA TRP A 92 9.93 13.68 -11.88
C TRP A 92 8.57 12.99 -11.84
N ASP A 93 8.24 12.18 -12.85
CA ASP A 93 7.07 11.31 -12.82
C ASP A 93 7.22 10.25 -11.73
N TYR A 94 8.40 9.64 -11.60
CA TYR A 94 8.71 8.72 -10.50
C TYR A 94 8.53 9.38 -9.13
N VAL A 95 9.12 10.55 -8.91
CA VAL A 95 8.99 11.31 -7.66
C VAL A 95 7.52 11.65 -7.38
N TYR A 96 6.78 12.09 -8.41
CA TYR A 96 5.36 12.37 -8.30
C TYR A 96 4.57 11.15 -7.79
N TRP A 97 4.69 10.00 -8.46
CA TRP A 97 3.95 8.80 -8.09
C TRP A 97 4.37 8.24 -6.73
N LEU A 98 5.65 8.34 -6.37
CA LEU A 98 6.15 7.95 -5.05
C LEU A 98 5.44 8.70 -3.93
N HIS A 99 5.29 10.02 -4.09
CA HIS A 99 4.61 10.88 -3.11
C HIS A 99 3.07 10.80 -3.21
N TYR A 100 2.53 10.69 -4.43
CA TYR A 100 1.09 10.62 -4.67
C TYR A 100 0.44 9.45 -3.92
N ALA A 101 1.08 8.30 -3.91
CA ALA A 101 0.56 7.08 -3.29
C ALA A 101 0.15 7.29 -1.82
N GLU A 102 1.01 7.93 -1.03
CA GLU A 102 0.78 8.11 0.41
C GLU A 102 0.27 9.53 0.76
N GLY A 103 0.66 10.54 0.00
CA GLY A 103 0.28 11.93 0.26
C GLY A 103 -1.10 12.31 -0.28
N SER A 104 -1.57 11.62 -1.32
CA SER A 104 -2.81 12.00 -2.00
C SER A 104 -3.86 10.90 -2.01
N LEU A 105 -3.54 9.71 -2.54
CA LEU A 105 -4.53 8.63 -2.68
C LEU A 105 -4.84 7.95 -1.34
N MET A 106 -3.83 7.69 -0.51
CA MET A 106 -4.03 6.95 0.73
C MET A 106 -4.84 7.70 1.81
N PRO A 107 -4.72 9.03 2.01
CA PRO A 107 -5.48 9.74 3.04
C PRO A 107 -7.01 9.56 2.96
N PRO A 108 -7.70 9.80 1.84
CA PRO A 108 -9.15 9.58 1.76
C PRO A 108 -9.53 8.10 1.94
N LEU A 109 -8.70 7.15 1.49
CA LEU A 109 -8.92 5.72 1.72
C LEU A 109 -8.77 5.34 3.21
N LEU A 110 -7.81 5.94 3.91
CA LEU A 110 -7.66 5.74 5.35
C LEU A 110 -8.82 6.36 6.13
N MET A 111 -9.26 7.56 5.76
CA MET A 111 -10.44 8.18 6.36
C MET A 111 -11.68 7.31 6.16
N ARG A 112 -11.90 6.77 4.96
CA ARG A 112 -12.99 5.81 4.68
C ARG A 112 -12.91 4.63 5.62
N TYR A 113 -11.75 4.00 5.77
CA TYR A 113 -11.56 2.89 6.69
C TYR A 113 -11.90 3.25 8.14
N VAL A 114 -11.50 4.44 8.61
CA VAL A 114 -11.82 4.91 9.97
C VAL A 114 -13.34 5.07 10.13
N PHE A 115 -14.03 5.67 9.18
CA PHE A 115 -15.49 5.84 9.24
C PHE A 115 -16.24 4.51 9.14
N ASP A 116 -15.75 3.55 8.36
CA ASP A 116 -16.30 2.19 8.32
C ASP A 116 -16.15 1.49 9.70
N ARG A 117 -15.04 1.72 10.40
CA ARG A 117 -14.84 1.24 11.78
C ARG A 117 -15.80 1.92 12.76
N VAL A 118 -16.00 3.23 12.65
CA VAL A 118 -17.00 3.96 13.45
C VAL A 118 -18.40 3.41 13.21
N LYS A 119 -18.75 3.17 11.94
CA LYS A 119 -20.04 2.56 11.57
C LYS A 119 -20.23 1.17 12.16
N ALA A 120 -19.16 0.37 12.24
CA ALA A 120 -19.19 -1.00 12.79
C ALA A 120 -19.06 -1.05 14.32
N ALA A 121 -18.73 0.07 15.00
CA ALA A 121 -18.52 0.09 16.43
C ALA A 121 -19.78 -0.36 17.22
N PRO A 122 -19.63 -1.07 18.34
CA PRO A 122 -20.76 -1.44 19.18
C PRO A 122 -21.35 -0.19 19.84
N VAL A 123 -22.62 0.11 19.51
CA VAL A 123 -23.38 1.22 20.09
C VAL A 123 -24.80 0.75 20.43
N PRO A 124 -25.48 1.37 21.41
CA PRO A 124 -26.88 1.10 21.68
C PRO A 124 -27.73 1.24 20.41
N PHE A 125 -28.75 0.40 20.26
CA PHE A 125 -29.55 0.31 19.01
C PHE A 125 -30.20 1.65 18.63
N PHE A 126 -30.59 2.46 19.60
CA PHE A 126 -31.24 3.77 19.35
C PHE A 126 -30.23 4.85 18.90
N VAL A 127 -28.93 4.66 19.11
CA VAL A 127 -27.86 5.55 18.62
C VAL A 127 -27.45 5.20 17.20
N ARG A 128 -27.63 3.94 16.76
CA ARG A 128 -27.23 3.43 15.46
C ARG A 128 -27.69 4.28 14.25
N PRO A 129 -28.95 4.75 14.20
CA PRO A 129 -29.39 5.60 13.09
C PRO A 129 -28.60 6.91 12.98
N LEU A 130 -28.28 7.53 14.13
CA LEU A 130 -27.49 8.75 14.16
C LEU A 130 -26.06 8.53 13.65
N VAL A 131 -25.39 7.47 14.11
CA VAL A 131 -24.05 7.09 13.63
C VAL A 131 -24.06 6.85 12.12
N ASN A 132 -25.02 6.07 11.63
CA ASN A 132 -25.14 5.80 10.20
C ASN A 132 -25.37 7.09 9.38
N ARG A 133 -26.17 8.03 9.88
CA ARG A 133 -26.40 9.32 9.21
C ARG A 133 -25.15 10.17 9.17
N ILE A 134 -24.41 10.28 10.27
CA ILE A 134 -23.15 11.04 10.31
C ILE A 134 -22.15 10.48 9.32
N VAL A 135 -21.94 9.14 9.31
CA VAL A 135 -21.02 8.50 8.39
C VAL A 135 -21.44 8.70 6.93
N ALA A 136 -22.74 8.61 6.64
CA ALA A 136 -23.28 8.82 5.29
C ALA A 136 -23.09 10.28 4.82
N GLU A 137 -23.27 11.27 5.69
CA GLU A 137 -23.05 12.68 5.35
C GLU A 137 -21.56 12.97 5.07
N VAL A 138 -20.63 12.43 5.88
CA VAL A 138 -19.19 12.57 5.63
C VAL A 138 -18.79 11.91 4.30
N ASP A 139 -19.32 10.70 4.03
CA ASP A 139 -19.08 10.00 2.78
C ASP A 139 -19.55 10.85 1.58
N LYS A 140 -20.79 11.34 1.64
CA LYS A 140 -21.41 12.15 0.58
C LYS A 140 -20.72 13.51 0.38
N ALA A 141 -20.42 14.19 1.48
CA ALA A 141 -19.87 15.54 1.44
C ALA A 141 -18.40 15.59 0.99
N PHE A 142 -17.64 14.55 1.25
CA PHE A 142 -16.19 14.60 1.04
C PHE A 142 -15.58 13.30 0.48
N LEU A 143 -15.72 12.16 1.17
CA LEU A 143 -14.89 10.99 0.90
C LEU A 143 -15.14 10.38 -0.48
N ARG A 144 -16.41 10.22 -0.85
CA ARG A 144 -16.79 9.62 -2.14
C ARG A 144 -16.21 10.38 -3.32
N GLN A 145 -16.33 11.73 -3.30
CA GLN A 145 -15.81 12.56 -4.37
C GLN A 145 -14.28 12.54 -4.42
N GLN A 146 -13.62 12.60 -3.27
CA GLN A 146 -12.15 12.53 -3.22
C GLN A 146 -11.64 11.19 -3.76
N ILE A 147 -12.17 10.08 -3.25
CA ILE A 147 -11.78 8.74 -3.71
C ILE A 147 -12.04 8.59 -5.21
N LYS A 148 -13.23 9.02 -5.68
CA LYS A 148 -13.58 8.96 -7.09
C LYS A 148 -12.60 9.75 -7.95
N SER A 149 -12.30 11.01 -7.60
CA SER A 149 -11.36 11.84 -8.37
C SER A 149 -9.98 11.23 -8.49
N HIS A 150 -9.48 10.62 -7.39
CA HIS A 150 -8.19 9.95 -7.42
C HIS A 150 -8.20 8.66 -8.24
N LEU A 151 -9.26 7.86 -8.14
CA LEU A 151 -9.36 6.63 -8.93
C LEU A 151 -9.60 6.95 -10.41
N ASP A 152 -10.41 7.95 -10.76
CA ASP A 152 -10.55 8.42 -12.15
C ASP A 152 -9.19 8.83 -12.73
N PHE A 153 -8.41 9.61 -11.99
CA PHE A 153 -7.06 10.04 -12.43
C PHE A 153 -6.12 8.86 -12.71
N VAL A 154 -6.11 7.86 -11.83
CA VAL A 154 -5.28 6.66 -12.03
C VAL A 154 -5.80 5.81 -13.20
N GLU A 155 -7.13 5.63 -13.32
CA GLU A 155 -7.77 4.91 -14.42
C GLU A 155 -7.43 5.53 -15.77
N ASP A 156 -7.54 6.87 -15.86
CA ASP A 156 -7.22 7.63 -17.08
C ASP A 156 -5.75 7.46 -17.46
N HIS A 157 -4.83 7.54 -16.48
CA HIS A 157 -3.41 7.29 -16.72
C HIS A 157 -3.16 5.87 -17.27
N LEU A 158 -3.74 4.85 -16.60
CA LEU A 158 -3.59 3.45 -17.01
C LEU A 158 -4.36 3.09 -18.29
N SER A 159 -5.24 3.95 -18.79
CA SER A 159 -5.88 3.76 -20.09
C SER A 159 -4.91 3.96 -21.27
N CYS A 160 -3.83 4.72 -21.03
CA CYS A 160 -2.82 5.08 -22.04
C CYS A 160 -1.44 4.48 -21.74
N HIS A 161 -1.24 3.93 -20.54
CA HIS A 161 0.06 3.44 -20.09
C HIS A 161 -0.08 2.10 -19.36
N ASP A 162 0.79 1.15 -19.67
CA ASP A 162 0.84 -0.15 -18.97
C ASP A 162 1.47 -0.04 -17.58
N TRP A 163 2.34 0.96 -17.37
CA TRP A 163 3.09 1.24 -16.14
C TRP A 163 3.06 2.74 -15.80
N LEU A 164 3.32 3.07 -14.56
CA LEU A 164 3.22 4.46 -14.09
C LEU A 164 4.29 5.37 -14.69
N VAL A 165 5.48 4.85 -14.95
CA VAL A 165 6.65 5.64 -15.35
C VAL A 165 7.43 4.92 -16.46
N ASP A 166 7.86 5.66 -17.47
CA ASP A 166 8.82 5.25 -18.49
C ASP A 166 8.45 3.96 -19.25
N GLY A 167 7.14 3.64 -19.33
CA GLY A 167 6.62 2.48 -20.04
C GLY A 167 7.12 1.12 -19.52
N ARG A 168 7.68 1.06 -18.33
CA ARG A 168 8.20 -0.15 -17.70
C ARG A 168 7.88 -0.24 -16.22
N PHE A 169 7.79 -1.47 -15.71
CA PHE A 169 7.62 -1.72 -14.28
C PHE A 169 8.77 -1.10 -13.46
N GLY A 170 8.42 -0.43 -12.34
CA GLY A 170 9.39 0.23 -11.50
C GLY A 170 8.94 0.42 -10.04
N ALA A 171 9.73 1.17 -9.29
CA ALA A 171 9.51 1.41 -7.87
C ALA A 171 8.22 2.20 -7.59
N ALA A 172 7.78 3.05 -8.53
CA ALA A 172 6.50 3.76 -8.45
C ALA A 172 5.31 2.79 -8.42
N ASP A 173 5.34 1.75 -9.26
CA ASP A 173 4.29 0.72 -9.33
C ASP A 173 4.21 -0.06 -8.01
N ILE A 174 5.36 -0.40 -7.43
CA ILE A 174 5.43 -1.05 -6.12
C ILE A 174 4.84 -0.15 -5.03
N GLN A 175 5.17 1.15 -5.06
CA GLN A 175 4.66 2.10 -4.08
C GLN A 175 3.15 2.29 -4.18
N LEU A 176 2.58 2.38 -5.38
CA LEU A 176 1.15 2.60 -5.60
C LEU A 176 0.30 1.34 -5.37
N SER A 177 0.90 0.14 -5.40
CA SER A 177 0.16 -1.12 -5.28
C SER A 177 -0.75 -1.17 -4.05
N PHE A 178 -0.23 -0.87 -2.86
CA PHE A 178 -0.99 -0.97 -1.62
C PHE A 178 -2.23 -0.04 -1.57
N PRO A 179 -2.16 1.25 -1.95
CA PRO A 179 -3.35 2.08 -2.06
C PRO A 179 -4.41 1.53 -3.02
N LEU A 180 -4.00 1.00 -4.19
CA LEU A 180 -4.94 0.44 -5.16
C LEU A 180 -5.56 -0.87 -4.68
N GLU A 181 -4.79 -1.77 -4.09
CA GLU A 181 -5.29 -2.99 -3.45
C GLU A 181 -6.32 -2.66 -2.35
N ALA A 182 -6.00 -1.67 -1.51
CA ALA A 182 -6.90 -1.21 -0.47
C ALA A 182 -8.18 -0.58 -1.05
N ALA A 183 -8.07 0.19 -2.15
CA ALA A 183 -9.21 0.78 -2.83
C ALA A 183 -10.14 -0.29 -3.41
N LEU A 184 -9.61 -1.25 -4.16
CA LEU A 184 -10.40 -2.33 -4.76
C LEU A 184 -11.12 -3.18 -3.71
N SER A 185 -10.42 -3.47 -2.59
CA SER A 185 -10.95 -4.33 -1.54
C SER A 185 -12.02 -3.64 -0.66
N ARG A 186 -11.93 -2.31 -0.48
CA ARG A 186 -12.72 -1.59 0.54
C ARG A 186 -13.82 -0.69 0.00
N THR A 187 -13.69 -0.22 -1.25
CA THR A 187 -14.65 0.78 -1.74
C THR A 187 -15.87 0.19 -2.45
N GLY A 188 -15.81 -1.09 -2.85
CA GLY A 188 -16.83 -1.71 -3.69
C GLY A 188 -16.86 -1.14 -5.13
N MET A 189 -15.92 -0.27 -5.48
CA MET A 189 -15.87 0.44 -6.78
C MET A 189 -15.07 -0.31 -7.85
N GLY A 190 -14.50 -1.47 -7.54
CA GLY A 190 -13.62 -2.19 -8.48
C GLY A 190 -14.24 -2.52 -9.84
N GLY A 191 -15.57 -2.68 -9.91
CA GLY A 191 -16.27 -2.87 -11.18
C GLY A 191 -16.30 -1.63 -12.10
N GLN A 192 -16.03 -0.42 -11.56
CA GLN A 192 -16.04 0.85 -12.30
C GLN A 192 -14.66 1.19 -12.86
N TYR A 193 -13.60 0.51 -12.43
CA TYR A 193 -12.20 0.81 -12.75
C TYR A 193 -11.50 -0.43 -13.33
N PRO A 194 -11.82 -0.82 -14.59
CA PRO A 194 -11.28 -2.03 -15.19
C PRO A 194 -9.77 -1.97 -15.39
N ARG A 195 -9.18 -0.80 -15.73
CA ARG A 195 -7.73 -0.66 -15.92
C ARG A 195 -6.98 -0.80 -14.60
N ILE A 196 -7.45 -0.17 -13.53
CA ILE A 196 -6.87 -0.34 -12.19
C ILE A 196 -6.94 -1.80 -11.75
N ARG A 197 -8.08 -2.47 -11.98
CA ARG A 197 -8.23 -3.89 -11.64
C ARG A 197 -7.23 -4.77 -12.41
N ASP A 198 -7.12 -4.57 -13.73
CA ASP A 198 -6.24 -5.35 -14.59
C ASP A 198 -4.77 -5.08 -14.25
N TYR A 199 -4.42 -3.83 -13.97
CA TYR A 199 -3.09 -3.43 -13.49
C TYR A 199 -2.74 -4.08 -12.15
N VAL A 200 -3.62 -4.04 -11.13
CA VAL A 200 -3.39 -4.72 -9.85
C VAL A 200 -3.25 -6.23 -10.05
N ALA A 201 -4.07 -6.84 -10.90
CA ALA A 201 -3.93 -8.25 -11.22
C ALA A 201 -2.57 -8.58 -11.87
N GLN A 202 -2.08 -7.71 -12.77
CA GLN A 202 -0.75 -7.83 -13.38
C GLN A 202 0.37 -7.74 -12.33
N LEU A 203 0.28 -6.80 -11.39
CA LEU A 203 1.22 -6.67 -10.28
C LEU A 203 1.22 -7.94 -9.41
N GLN A 204 0.04 -8.42 -9.04
CA GLN A 204 -0.15 -9.58 -8.17
C GLN A 204 0.24 -10.91 -8.83
N ALA A 205 0.26 -10.98 -10.16
CA ALA A 205 0.70 -12.16 -10.91
C ALA A 205 2.24 -12.28 -11.01
N ARG A 206 3.00 -11.26 -10.62
CA ARG A 206 4.47 -11.29 -10.70
C ARG A 206 5.06 -12.38 -9.79
N PRO A 207 6.04 -13.15 -10.27
CA PRO A 207 6.63 -14.22 -9.45
C PRO A 207 7.19 -13.77 -8.11
N ALA A 208 7.80 -12.56 -8.06
CA ALA A 208 8.31 -11.98 -6.82
C ALA A 208 7.19 -11.59 -5.85
N TYR A 209 6.05 -11.08 -6.36
CA TYR A 209 4.88 -10.79 -5.52
C TYR A 209 4.34 -12.06 -4.86
N LEU A 210 4.25 -13.16 -5.61
CA LEU A 210 3.79 -14.45 -5.08
C LEU A 210 4.76 -15.04 -4.04
N ARG A 211 6.09 -14.89 -4.25
CA ARG A 211 7.07 -15.26 -3.23
C ARG A 211 6.93 -14.43 -1.97
N ALA A 212 6.73 -13.12 -2.10
CA ALA A 212 6.49 -12.23 -0.98
C ALA A 212 5.23 -12.59 -0.18
N LEU A 213 4.14 -12.98 -0.85
CA LEU A 213 2.94 -13.48 -0.18
C LEU A 213 3.23 -14.75 0.63
N LYS A 214 4.01 -15.67 0.06
CA LYS A 214 4.41 -16.90 0.76
C LYS A 214 5.28 -16.60 1.99
N ALA A 215 6.20 -15.67 1.90
CA ALA A 215 7.11 -15.29 2.98
C ALA A 215 6.41 -14.43 4.06
N GLY A 216 5.50 -13.54 3.67
CA GLY A 216 4.77 -12.62 4.56
C GLY A 216 3.57 -13.25 5.28
N GLY A 217 3.06 -14.37 4.75
CA GLY A 217 1.86 -15.03 5.26
C GLY A 217 0.55 -14.35 4.84
N PRO A 218 -0.56 -14.59 5.56
CA PRO A 218 -1.88 -14.12 5.17
C PRO A 218 -1.94 -12.60 4.94
N TYR A 219 -2.46 -12.20 3.76
CA TYR A 219 -2.59 -10.80 3.35
C TYR A 219 -3.98 -10.54 2.79
N ALA A 220 -4.74 -9.68 3.47
CA ALA A 220 -6.17 -9.46 3.18
C ALA A 220 -6.45 -8.76 1.83
N TYR A 221 -5.45 -8.15 1.20
CA TYR A 221 -5.59 -7.42 -0.07
C TYR A 221 -4.94 -8.16 -1.24
N GLY A 222 -4.40 -9.34 -0.99
CA GLY A 222 -3.82 -10.19 -2.02
C GLY A 222 -4.87 -10.75 -2.98
N PRO A 223 -4.43 -11.44 -4.05
CA PRO A 223 -5.34 -12.08 -4.98
C PRO A 223 -6.27 -13.03 -4.24
N ALA A 224 -7.53 -13.09 -4.68
CA ALA A 224 -8.46 -14.07 -4.13
C ALA A 224 -7.84 -15.47 -4.28
N VAL A 225 -7.60 -16.13 -3.16
CA VAL A 225 -7.15 -17.53 -3.19
C VAL A 225 -8.31 -18.33 -3.79
N THR A 226 -8.18 -18.67 -5.07
CA THR A 226 -9.08 -19.68 -5.65
C THR A 226 -8.74 -20.99 -4.92
N PRO A 227 -9.64 -21.57 -4.12
CA PRO A 227 -9.35 -22.87 -3.53
C PRO A 227 -9.07 -23.88 -4.64
N PRO A 228 -8.12 -24.78 -4.44
CA PRO A 228 -7.75 -25.80 -5.39
C PRO A 228 -8.92 -26.72 -5.75
#